data_a0c5dc2c5e51aa0d39c98e1ca512d988
#
_entry.id   a0c5dc2c5e51aa0d39c98e1ca512d988
#
_cell.length_a   1.000
_cell.length_b   1.000
_cell.length_c   1.000
_cell.angle_alpha   90.00
_cell.angle_beta   90.00
_cell.angle_gamma   90.00
#
_symmetry.space_group_name_H-M   'P 1'
#
loop_
_entity.id
_entity.type
_entity.pdbx_description
1 polymer ?
#
loop_
_entity_poly.entity_id
_entity_poly.type
_entity_poly.pdbx_seq_one_letter_code
_entity_poly.pdbx_strand_id
1 'polypeptide(L)'
;MDTLTGILDNKGTPLDKQKFTWKEMAGKPISKLDDDAFTRVRIILMNGIETDALRLKHGIARITGQLRGPLAEIRRVEQHQATMVNWLISADHSPLETTVAYEQVAIEVTAAVAQTEPDPYQAQTYRFGLLEDFDHLYRYSAMLDRLEGKDANNILQGYTDIV
;
A
#
# COMPACT_ATOMS: atom_id res chain seq x y z
N MET A 1 -0.84 -29.07 -18.71
CA MET A 1 -0.86 -27.59 -18.80
C MET A 1 -2.29 -27.20 -18.61
N ASP A 2 -2.65 -26.78 -17.39
CA ASP A 2 -4.00 -26.27 -17.16
C ASP A 2 -4.17 -25.01 -17.99
N THR A 3 -5.16 -25.03 -18.84
CA THR A 3 -5.50 -23.89 -19.67
C THR A 3 -5.99 -22.74 -18.77
N LEU A 4 -5.85 -21.52 -19.23
CA LEU A 4 -6.37 -20.33 -18.56
C LEU A 4 -7.84 -20.48 -18.10
N THR A 5 -8.61 -21.31 -18.80
CA THR A 5 -9.98 -21.72 -18.44
C THR A 5 -10.03 -22.44 -17.10
N GLY A 6 -9.12 -23.36 -16.80
CA GLY A 6 -9.11 -24.06 -15.50
C GLY A 6 -8.86 -23.09 -14.32
N ILE A 7 -8.08 -22.04 -14.53
CA ILE A 7 -7.84 -20.99 -13.51
C ILE A 7 -9.10 -20.14 -13.31
N LEU A 8 -9.81 -19.82 -14.39
CA LEU A 8 -11.04 -19.00 -14.33
C LEU A 8 -12.24 -19.79 -13.76
N ASP A 9 -12.25 -21.11 -13.95
CA ASP A 9 -13.27 -21.98 -13.39
C ASP A 9 -13.01 -22.36 -11.92
N ASN A 10 -11.84 -22.06 -11.41
CA ASN A 10 -11.50 -22.27 -10.01
C ASN A 10 -12.25 -21.26 -9.14
N LYS A 11 -13.12 -21.77 -8.28
CA LYS A 11 -13.92 -20.96 -7.35
C LYS A 11 -13.10 -20.37 -6.19
N GLY A 12 -11.80 -20.55 -6.22
CA GLY A 12 -10.91 -20.10 -5.16
C GLY A 12 -11.01 -20.96 -3.89
N THR A 13 -10.33 -20.54 -2.84
CA THR A 13 -10.41 -21.19 -1.53
C THR A 13 -11.75 -20.88 -0.87
N PRO A 14 -12.53 -21.89 -0.45
CA PRO A 14 -13.79 -21.66 0.23
C PRO A 14 -13.63 -20.81 1.48
N LEU A 15 -14.39 -19.73 1.59
CA LEU A 15 -14.34 -18.79 2.73
C LEU A 15 -14.77 -19.45 4.05
N ASP A 16 -15.60 -20.49 4.00
CA ASP A 16 -16.03 -21.28 5.16
C ASP A 16 -14.87 -22.03 5.85
N LYS A 17 -13.75 -22.22 5.17
CA LYS A 17 -12.54 -22.81 5.73
C LYS A 17 -11.61 -21.78 6.39
N GLN A 18 -11.93 -20.52 6.32
CA GLN A 18 -11.12 -19.48 6.96
C GLN A 18 -11.38 -19.46 8.47
N LYS A 19 -10.32 -19.24 9.21
CA LYS A 19 -10.37 -19.20 10.68
C LYS A 19 -11.11 -17.98 11.24
N PHE A 20 -11.19 -16.90 10.45
CA PHE A 20 -11.78 -15.62 10.84
C PHE A 20 -12.77 -15.14 9.79
N THR A 21 -13.86 -14.56 10.23
CA THR A 21 -14.80 -13.84 9.35
C THR A 21 -14.37 -12.38 9.16
N TRP A 22 -14.86 -11.76 8.10
CA TRP A 22 -14.67 -10.33 7.86
C TRP A 22 -15.10 -9.47 9.05
N LYS A 23 -16.20 -9.85 9.70
CA LYS A 23 -16.73 -9.14 10.86
C LYS A 23 -15.79 -9.21 12.07
N GLU A 24 -15.18 -10.35 12.29
CA GLU A 24 -14.22 -10.54 13.39
C GLU A 24 -12.93 -9.76 13.14
N MET A 25 -12.46 -9.72 11.89
CA MET A 25 -11.28 -8.92 11.51
C MET A 25 -11.58 -7.43 11.61
N ALA A 26 -12.75 -6.99 11.12
CA ALA A 26 -13.17 -5.59 11.17
C ALA A 26 -13.37 -5.05 12.59
N GLY A 27 -13.74 -5.91 13.53
CA GLY A 27 -13.98 -5.54 14.93
C GLY A 27 -12.71 -5.34 15.77
N LYS A 28 -11.54 -5.59 15.20
CA LYS A 28 -10.24 -5.48 15.91
C LYS A 28 -9.31 -4.54 15.15
N PRO A 29 -9.43 -3.22 15.33
CA PRO A 29 -8.47 -2.29 14.74
C PRO A 29 -7.09 -2.57 15.35
N ILE A 30 -6.20 -3.09 14.53
CA ILE A 30 -4.82 -3.46 14.91
C ILE A 30 -3.92 -2.22 14.90
N SER A 31 -4.38 -1.10 14.36
CA SER A 31 -3.67 0.17 14.23
C SER A 31 -3.10 0.74 15.53
N LYS A 32 -3.49 0.17 16.68
CA LYS A 32 -3.02 0.59 18.00
C LYS A 32 -1.99 -0.35 18.62
N LEU A 33 -1.57 -1.40 17.92
CA LEU A 33 -0.85 -2.49 18.57
C LEU A 33 0.66 -2.41 18.45
N ASP A 34 1.19 -1.74 17.45
CA ASP A 34 2.65 -1.66 17.34
C ASP A 34 3.06 -0.57 16.34
N ASP A 35 3.89 0.34 16.79
CA ASP A 35 4.40 1.46 15.99
C ASP A 35 5.84 1.20 15.53
N ASP A 36 6.24 -0.08 15.43
CA ASP A 36 7.55 -0.39 14.86
C ASP A 36 7.59 -0.12 13.35
N ALA A 37 8.77 0.29 12.87
CA ALA A 37 9.00 0.65 11.48
C ALA A 37 8.60 -0.47 10.50
N PHE A 38 8.90 -1.73 10.83
CA PHE A 38 8.57 -2.87 9.97
C PHE A 38 7.07 -3.09 9.83
N THR A 39 6.33 -2.95 10.92
CA THR A 39 4.87 -3.06 10.89
C THR A 39 4.27 -1.94 10.05
N ARG A 40 4.75 -0.70 10.22
CA ARG A 40 4.31 0.45 9.43
C ARG A 40 4.56 0.25 7.93
N VAL A 41 5.78 -0.13 7.55
CA VAL A 41 6.13 -0.42 6.14
C VAL A 41 5.20 -1.49 5.56
N ARG A 42 4.99 -2.59 6.26
CA ARG A 42 4.10 -3.66 5.79
C ARG A 42 2.65 -3.18 5.60
N ILE A 43 2.13 -2.41 6.53
CA ILE A 43 0.76 -1.86 6.43
C ILE A 43 0.63 -0.95 5.22
N ILE A 44 1.58 -0.04 5.02
CA ILE A 44 1.56 0.90 3.90
C ILE A 44 1.69 0.18 2.57
N LEU A 45 2.62 -0.77 2.44
CA LEU A 45 2.78 -1.57 1.23
C LEU A 45 1.52 -2.38 0.90
N MET A 46 0.94 -3.04 1.89
CA MET A 46 -0.28 -3.81 1.67
C MET A 46 -1.46 -2.91 1.31
N ASN A 47 -1.59 -1.75 1.93
CA ASN A 47 -2.61 -0.77 1.56
C ASN A 47 -2.46 -0.30 0.10
N GLY A 48 -1.24 -0.01 -0.33
CA GLY A 48 -0.92 0.32 -1.72
C GLY A 48 -1.31 -0.81 -2.68
N ILE A 49 -0.86 -2.03 -2.41
CA ILE A 49 -1.12 -3.21 -3.25
C ILE A 49 -2.63 -3.46 -3.40
N GLU A 50 -3.39 -3.47 -2.31
CA GLU A 50 -4.83 -3.71 -2.35
C GLU A 50 -5.58 -2.58 -3.08
N THR A 51 -5.15 -1.35 -2.90
CA THR A 51 -5.73 -0.20 -3.60
C THR A 51 -5.47 -0.26 -5.11
N ASP A 52 -4.26 -0.60 -5.52
CA ASP A 52 -3.89 -0.70 -6.93
C ASP A 52 -4.50 -1.94 -7.58
N ALA A 53 -4.60 -3.05 -6.89
CA ALA A 53 -5.30 -4.24 -7.36
C ALA A 53 -6.77 -3.91 -7.67
N LEU A 54 -7.45 -3.17 -6.79
CA LEU A 54 -8.82 -2.69 -6.99
C LEU A 54 -8.92 -1.79 -8.24
N ARG A 55 -8.02 -0.84 -8.40
CA ARG A 55 -7.98 0.09 -9.54
C ARG A 55 -7.73 -0.62 -10.86
N LEU A 56 -6.73 -1.52 -10.90
CA LEU A 56 -6.38 -2.31 -12.08
C LEU A 56 -7.56 -3.15 -12.55
N LYS A 57 -8.20 -3.90 -11.67
CA LYS A 57 -9.35 -4.75 -12.00
C LYS A 57 -10.55 -3.92 -12.46
N HIS A 58 -10.73 -2.72 -11.92
CA HIS A 58 -11.73 -1.78 -12.42
C HIS A 58 -11.44 -1.34 -13.85
N GLY A 59 -10.20 -0.98 -14.16
CA GLY A 59 -9.77 -0.61 -15.51
C GLY A 59 -10.01 -1.72 -16.51
N ILE A 60 -9.58 -2.95 -16.20
CA ILE A 60 -9.76 -4.13 -17.05
C ILE A 60 -11.25 -4.41 -17.28
N ALA A 61 -12.09 -4.34 -16.26
CA ALA A 61 -13.52 -4.57 -16.37
C ALA A 61 -14.23 -3.58 -17.31
N ARG A 62 -13.71 -2.36 -17.43
CA ARG A 62 -14.26 -1.34 -18.35
C ARG A 62 -14.03 -1.67 -19.82
N ILE A 63 -12.90 -2.27 -20.14
CA ILE A 63 -12.49 -2.55 -21.53
C ILE A 63 -12.79 -3.98 -21.99
N THR A 64 -13.12 -4.88 -21.07
CA THR A 64 -13.31 -6.31 -21.36
C THR A 64 -14.71 -6.75 -20.94
N GLY A 65 -15.68 -6.69 -21.87
CA GLY A 65 -17.10 -6.92 -21.56
C GLY A 65 -17.40 -8.28 -20.94
N GLN A 66 -16.74 -9.35 -21.41
CA GLN A 66 -16.93 -10.73 -20.90
C GLN A 66 -16.46 -10.93 -19.45
N LEU A 67 -15.44 -10.18 -19.02
CA LEU A 67 -14.90 -10.26 -17.69
C LEU A 67 -15.59 -9.32 -16.69
N ARG A 68 -16.52 -8.51 -17.14
CA ARG A 68 -17.13 -7.46 -16.32
C ARG A 68 -17.83 -8.01 -15.07
N GLY A 69 -18.61 -9.10 -15.21
CA GLY A 69 -19.29 -9.76 -14.09
C GLY A 69 -18.31 -10.35 -13.08
N PRO A 70 -17.46 -11.32 -13.49
CA PRO A 70 -16.48 -11.95 -12.61
C PRO A 70 -15.55 -10.94 -11.92
N LEU A 71 -15.06 -9.93 -12.66
CA LEU A 71 -14.20 -8.90 -12.08
C LEU A 71 -14.94 -7.98 -11.10
N ALA A 72 -16.25 -7.78 -11.28
CA ALA A 72 -17.05 -7.02 -10.31
C ALA A 72 -17.17 -7.74 -8.97
N GLU A 73 -17.28 -9.06 -8.98
CA GLU A 73 -17.30 -9.86 -7.74
C GLU A 73 -15.94 -9.81 -7.03
N ILE A 74 -14.85 -10.03 -7.76
CA ILE A 74 -13.49 -9.94 -7.22
C ILE A 74 -13.24 -8.56 -6.62
N ARG A 75 -13.64 -7.48 -7.29
CA ARG A 75 -13.48 -6.11 -6.79
C ARG A 75 -14.16 -5.85 -5.46
N ARG A 76 -15.26 -6.54 -5.15
CA ARG A 76 -15.87 -6.42 -3.82
C ARG A 76 -14.94 -6.94 -2.74
N VAL A 77 -14.28 -8.07 -2.99
CA VAL A 77 -13.29 -8.63 -2.06
C VAL A 77 -12.11 -7.68 -1.90
N GLU A 78 -11.56 -7.18 -3.00
CA GLU A 78 -10.46 -6.21 -2.99
C GLU A 78 -10.82 -4.92 -2.22
N GLN A 79 -12.06 -4.44 -2.39
CA GLN A 79 -12.55 -3.28 -1.63
C GLN A 79 -12.59 -3.56 -0.12
N HIS A 80 -13.01 -4.75 0.29
CA HIS A 80 -12.98 -5.14 1.70
C HIS A 80 -11.55 -5.28 2.22
N GLN A 81 -10.65 -5.88 1.45
CA GLN A 81 -9.24 -6.01 1.80
C GLN A 81 -8.58 -4.64 1.95
N ALA A 82 -8.73 -3.74 0.97
CA ALA A 82 -8.23 -2.38 1.04
C ALA A 82 -8.76 -1.62 2.28
N THR A 83 -10.06 -1.79 2.58
CA THR A 83 -10.66 -1.18 3.77
C THR A 83 -10.05 -1.72 5.05
N MET A 84 -9.86 -3.04 5.15
CA MET A 84 -9.28 -3.67 6.34
C MET A 84 -7.84 -3.23 6.57
N VAL A 85 -7.02 -3.22 5.52
CA VAL A 85 -5.63 -2.77 5.63
C VAL A 85 -5.57 -1.29 5.99
N ASN A 86 -6.48 -0.49 5.44
CA ASN A 86 -6.58 0.93 5.76
C ASN A 86 -6.88 1.18 7.25
N TRP A 87 -7.60 0.29 7.92
CA TRP A 87 -7.83 0.36 9.37
C TRP A 87 -6.60 0.05 10.21
N LEU A 88 -5.55 -0.53 9.62
CA LEU A 88 -4.27 -0.76 10.29
C LEU A 88 -3.38 0.49 10.30
N ILE A 89 -3.69 1.50 9.49
CA ILE A 89 -3.02 2.80 9.53
C ILE A 89 -3.35 3.47 10.86
N SER A 90 -2.37 4.10 11.48
CA SER A 90 -2.54 4.74 12.79
C SER A 90 -3.70 5.75 12.76
N ALA A 91 -4.66 5.56 13.66
CA ALA A 91 -5.80 6.46 13.80
C ALA A 91 -5.41 7.80 14.45
N ASP A 92 -4.24 7.84 15.08
CA ASP A 92 -3.74 9.01 15.80
C ASP A 92 -2.91 9.94 14.88
N HIS A 93 -2.57 9.46 13.68
CA HIS A 93 -1.88 10.28 12.68
C HIS A 93 -2.84 11.20 11.94
N SER A 94 -2.42 12.44 11.75
CA SER A 94 -3.08 13.35 10.82
C SER A 94 -2.87 12.89 9.36
N PRO A 95 -3.62 13.42 8.40
CA PRO A 95 -3.37 13.16 6.99
C PRO A 95 -1.95 13.51 6.53
N LEU A 96 -1.35 14.58 7.07
CA LEU A 96 0.04 14.94 6.76
C LEU A 96 1.05 13.97 7.37
N GLU A 97 0.86 13.56 8.62
CA GLU A 97 1.70 12.52 9.24
C GLU A 97 1.63 11.21 8.46
N THR A 98 0.45 10.80 8.04
CA THR A 98 0.27 9.63 7.19
C THR A 98 1.00 9.79 5.85
N THR A 99 0.94 10.96 5.23
CA THR A 99 1.62 11.25 3.96
C THR A 99 3.14 11.17 4.13
N VAL A 100 3.70 11.74 5.19
CA VAL A 100 5.14 11.64 5.50
C VAL A 100 5.57 10.17 5.65
N ALA A 101 4.76 9.35 6.34
CA ALA A 101 5.05 7.93 6.48
C ALA A 101 5.00 7.17 5.13
N TYR A 102 4.10 7.55 4.23
CA TYR A 102 4.04 6.99 2.87
C TYR A 102 5.26 7.34 2.04
N GLU A 103 5.72 8.60 2.09
CA GLU A 103 6.92 9.02 1.36
C GLU A 103 8.18 8.31 1.88
N GLN A 104 8.29 8.08 3.19
CA GLN A 104 9.38 7.27 3.73
C GLN A 104 9.39 5.87 3.11
N VAL A 105 8.24 5.20 3.04
CA VAL A 105 8.13 3.86 2.44
C VAL A 105 8.46 3.92 0.94
N ALA A 106 8.00 4.93 0.23
CA ALA A 106 8.34 5.12 -1.18
C ALA A 106 9.85 5.20 -1.38
N ILE A 107 10.55 6.02 -0.59
CA ILE A 107 12.01 6.17 -0.62
C ILE A 107 12.70 4.82 -0.37
N GLU A 108 12.32 4.11 0.70
CA GLU A 108 12.96 2.85 1.06
C GLU A 108 12.78 1.76 0.00
N VAL A 109 11.57 1.65 -0.54
CA VAL A 109 11.26 0.67 -1.60
C VAL A 109 11.94 1.05 -2.91
N THR A 110 11.85 2.31 -3.33
CA THR A 110 12.48 2.79 -4.57
C THR A 110 14.00 2.64 -4.50
N ALA A 111 14.61 2.96 -3.34
CA ALA A 111 16.04 2.75 -3.13
C ALA A 111 16.45 1.28 -3.23
N ALA A 112 15.71 0.39 -2.58
CA ALA A 112 15.98 -1.06 -2.64
C ALA A 112 15.85 -1.60 -4.08
N VAL A 113 14.82 -1.19 -4.80
CA VAL A 113 14.61 -1.57 -6.20
C VAL A 113 15.72 -1.03 -7.09
N ALA A 114 16.09 0.25 -6.95
CA ALA A 114 17.15 0.88 -7.71
C ALA A 114 18.54 0.22 -7.50
N GLN A 115 18.78 -0.33 -6.31
CA GLN A 115 20.02 -1.03 -5.98
C GLN A 115 20.07 -2.45 -6.54
N THR A 116 18.94 -3.11 -6.67
CA THR A 116 18.84 -4.52 -7.05
C THR A 116 18.47 -4.74 -8.51
N GLU A 117 18.02 -3.69 -9.20
CA GLU A 117 17.60 -3.76 -10.61
C GLU A 117 18.82 -4.04 -11.53
N PRO A 118 18.82 -5.17 -12.26
CA PRO A 118 19.93 -5.54 -13.12
C PRO A 118 19.97 -4.75 -14.44
N ASP A 119 18.85 -4.23 -14.92
CA ASP A 119 18.82 -3.43 -16.13
C ASP A 119 19.27 -1.99 -15.83
N PRO A 120 20.33 -1.49 -16.45
CA PRO A 120 20.90 -0.19 -16.12
C PRO A 120 19.96 0.99 -16.46
N TYR A 121 19.12 0.84 -17.48
CA TYR A 121 18.16 1.88 -17.84
C TYR A 121 17.03 1.95 -16.82
N GLN A 122 16.50 0.80 -16.40
CA GLN A 122 15.46 0.74 -15.36
C GLN A 122 16.03 1.21 -14.01
N ALA A 123 17.21 0.77 -13.64
CA ALA A 123 17.88 1.24 -12.42
C ALA A 123 18.06 2.77 -12.41
N GLN A 124 18.42 3.36 -13.56
CA GLN A 124 18.53 4.82 -13.69
C GLN A 124 17.17 5.52 -13.52
N THR A 125 16.11 4.93 -14.06
CA THR A 125 14.74 5.44 -13.90
C THR A 125 14.32 5.46 -12.43
N TYR A 126 14.59 4.36 -11.70
CA TYR A 126 14.29 4.28 -10.26
C TYR A 126 15.13 5.28 -9.44
N ARG A 127 16.41 5.47 -9.78
CA ARG A 127 17.25 6.49 -9.12
C ARG A 127 16.73 7.90 -9.34
N PHE A 128 16.18 8.17 -10.52
CA PHE A 128 15.55 9.47 -10.79
C PHE A 128 14.27 9.62 -9.95
N GLY A 129 13.39 8.60 -9.93
CA GLY A 129 12.21 8.61 -9.08
C GLY A 129 12.54 8.80 -7.60
N LEU A 130 13.61 8.17 -7.12
CA LEU A 130 14.06 8.33 -5.74
C LEU A 130 14.40 9.79 -5.38
N LEU A 131 14.96 10.56 -6.29
CA LEU A 131 15.22 11.99 -6.05
C LEU A 131 13.91 12.77 -5.89
N GLU A 132 12.88 12.41 -6.64
CA GLU A 132 11.56 13.04 -6.53
C GLU A 132 10.86 12.64 -5.23
N ASP A 133 10.98 11.37 -4.81
CA ASP A 133 10.44 10.90 -3.53
C ASP A 133 11.08 11.65 -2.35
N PHE A 134 12.37 11.94 -2.40
CA PHE A 134 13.02 12.81 -1.40
C PHE A 134 12.49 14.25 -1.42
N ASP A 135 12.30 14.86 -2.60
CA ASP A 135 11.70 16.20 -2.70
C ASP A 135 10.29 16.22 -2.08
N HIS A 136 9.49 15.18 -2.34
CA HIS A 136 8.16 15.03 -1.73
C HIS A 136 8.24 14.94 -0.21
N LEU A 137 9.12 14.09 0.32
CA LEU A 137 9.30 13.95 1.76
C LEU A 137 9.63 15.29 2.43
N TYR A 138 10.58 16.04 1.88
CA TYR A 138 10.94 17.38 2.41
C TYR A 138 9.78 18.36 2.34
N ARG A 139 9.02 18.38 1.27
CA ARG A 139 7.85 19.27 1.13
C ARG A 139 6.74 18.93 2.12
N TYR A 140 6.41 17.66 2.27
CA TYR A 140 5.39 17.25 3.23
C TYR A 140 5.84 17.46 4.67
N SER A 141 7.11 17.25 4.98
CA SER A 141 7.69 17.54 6.29
C SER A 141 7.63 19.04 6.62
N ALA A 142 7.95 19.90 5.67
CA ALA A 142 7.83 21.34 5.83
C ALA A 142 6.36 21.80 5.99
N MET A 143 5.42 21.13 5.33
CA MET A 143 3.99 21.39 5.52
C MET A 143 3.51 20.93 6.90
N LEU A 144 3.97 19.76 7.37
CA LEU A 144 3.63 19.23 8.68
C LEU A 144 4.07 20.19 9.79
N ASP A 145 5.31 20.66 9.73
CA ASP A 145 5.82 21.67 10.68
C ASP A 145 5.01 22.97 10.61
N ARG A 146 4.85 23.52 9.43
CA ARG A 146 4.18 24.82 9.25
C ARG A 146 2.68 24.82 9.61
N LEU A 147 1.97 23.74 9.30
CA LEU A 147 0.51 23.69 9.45
C LEU A 147 0.06 23.05 10.75
N GLU A 148 0.85 22.12 11.29
CA GLU A 148 0.50 21.36 12.48
C GLU A 148 1.47 21.55 13.64
N GLY A 149 2.61 22.22 13.43
CA GLY A 149 3.65 22.44 14.44
C GLY A 149 4.30 21.12 14.90
N LYS A 150 4.37 20.12 14.02
CA LYS A 150 4.90 18.80 14.32
C LYS A 150 6.19 18.54 13.55
N ASP A 151 7.16 17.90 14.22
CA ASP A 151 8.40 17.46 13.60
C ASP A 151 8.19 16.13 12.87
N ALA A 152 8.50 16.09 11.58
CA ALA A 152 8.40 14.89 10.76
C ALA A 152 9.30 13.76 11.30
N ASN A 153 10.41 14.06 11.95
CA ASN A 153 11.31 13.06 12.53
C ASN A 153 10.64 12.21 13.63
N ASN A 154 9.55 12.71 14.22
CA ASN A 154 8.74 11.91 15.14
C ASN A 154 7.94 10.80 14.43
N ILE A 155 7.75 10.92 13.12
CA ILE A 155 7.03 9.96 12.27
C ILE A 155 8.01 9.02 11.58
N LEU A 156 9.12 9.58 11.10
CA LEU A 156 10.18 8.85 10.40
C LEU A 156 10.90 7.89 11.34
N GLN A 157 11.25 6.72 10.82
CA GLN A 157 11.96 5.69 11.57
C GLN A 157 13.05 5.07 10.71
N GLY A 158 14.01 4.41 11.34
CA GLY A 158 15.10 3.75 10.65
C GLY A 158 16.22 4.69 10.27
N TYR A 159 16.56 4.73 8.98
CA TYR A 159 17.68 5.51 8.45
C TYR A 159 17.26 6.76 7.67
N THR A 160 15.99 7.12 7.74
CA THR A 160 15.43 8.27 7.02
C THR A 160 15.20 9.39 8.02
N ASP A 161 16.18 10.26 8.19
CA ASP A 161 16.06 11.46 9.02
C ASP A 161 16.05 12.71 8.14
N ILE A 162 15.26 13.71 8.52
CA ILE A 162 15.29 15.05 7.92
C ILE A 162 16.31 15.88 8.68
N VAL A 163 17.31 16.40 7.98
CA VAL A 163 18.39 17.26 8.51
C VAL A 163 18.19 18.69 8.08
#